data_fd4865a410e9cba0fc58403a3618c696
#
_entry.id   fd4865a410e9cba0fc58403a3618c696
#
_cell.length_a   1.000
_cell.length_b   1.000
_cell.length_c   1.000
_cell.angle_alpha   90.00
_cell.angle_beta   90.00
_cell.angle_gamma   90.00
#
_symmetry.space_group_name_H-M   'P 1'
#
loop_
_entity.id
_entity.type
_entity.pdbx_description
1 polymer ?
#
loop_
_entity_poly.entity_id
_entity_poly.type
_entity_poly.pdbx_seq_one_letter_code
_entity_poly.pdbx_strand_id
1 'polypeptide(L)'
;DEIVQLLYIAEQYLGKTLTPTEMKKILFFYDELKFSPDLIEYLIEYSVSRGHKSMRYIETVALAWADEGITTVTMAKEANSRYAKEYFTIFKSMGISGRNPVDTEISLMNTWLNDYGFTMDIIQEACSRTVLSTGQPSFQYADKILSGWKDKNVRTLADVRLLDAQHQR
;
A
#
# COMPACT_ATOMS: atom_id res chain seq x y z
N ASP A 1 13.10 -30.77 -3.01
CA ASP A 1 12.72 -29.77 -4.01
C ASP A 1 12.22 -28.50 -3.33
N GLU A 2 12.82 -27.38 -3.65
CA GLU A 2 12.50 -26.07 -3.06
C GLU A 2 11.04 -25.69 -3.28
N ILE A 3 10.49 -25.99 -4.44
CA ILE A 3 9.09 -25.65 -4.78
C ILE A 3 8.11 -26.41 -3.89
N VAL A 4 8.33 -27.72 -3.74
CA VAL A 4 7.46 -28.55 -2.89
C VAL A 4 7.51 -28.07 -1.45
N GLN A 5 8.70 -27.75 -0.97
CA GLN A 5 8.88 -27.26 0.39
C GLN A 5 8.20 -25.90 0.58
N LEU A 6 8.33 -25.01 -0.41
CA LEU A 6 7.69 -23.71 -0.39
C LEU A 6 6.16 -23.82 -0.31
N LEU A 7 5.57 -24.70 -1.12
CA LEU A 7 4.13 -24.93 -1.09
C LEU A 7 3.67 -25.48 0.26
N TYR A 8 4.46 -26.38 0.85
CA TYR A 8 4.17 -26.91 2.18
C TYR A 8 4.20 -25.80 3.23
N ILE A 9 5.23 -24.95 3.21
CA ILE A 9 5.36 -23.83 4.14
C ILE A 9 4.19 -22.87 3.98
N ALA A 10 3.79 -22.58 2.73
CA ALA A 10 2.65 -21.72 2.46
C ALA A 10 1.37 -22.25 3.10
N GLU A 11 1.15 -23.56 3.02
CA GLU A 11 0.00 -24.19 3.67
C GLU A 11 0.05 -24.03 5.19
N GLN A 12 1.23 -24.11 5.79
CA GLN A 12 1.39 -23.92 7.23
C GLN A 12 1.01 -22.50 7.66
N TYR A 13 1.49 -21.50 6.93
CA TYR A 13 1.15 -20.09 7.24
C TYR A 13 -0.33 -19.79 6.99
N LEU A 14 -0.89 -20.30 5.91
CA LEU A 14 -2.28 -20.01 5.55
C LEU A 14 -3.28 -20.86 6.34
N GLY A 15 -2.81 -21.94 6.99
CA GLY A 15 -3.65 -22.79 7.81
C GLY A 15 -4.64 -23.62 7.02
N LYS A 16 -4.34 -23.93 5.76
CA LYS A 16 -5.21 -24.71 4.88
C LYS A 16 -4.41 -25.36 3.78
N THR A 17 -5.01 -26.35 3.12
CA THR A 17 -4.47 -26.94 1.90
C THR A 17 -4.65 -25.97 0.74
N LEU A 18 -3.63 -25.77 -0.07
CA LEU A 18 -3.69 -24.89 -1.22
C LEU A 18 -4.56 -25.48 -2.33
N THR A 19 -5.39 -24.63 -2.93
CA THR A 19 -6.12 -25.02 -4.14
C THR A 19 -5.16 -25.00 -5.33
N PRO A 20 -5.51 -25.68 -6.44
CA PRO A 20 -4.69 -25.59 -7.67
C PRO A 20 -4.46 -24.17 -8.14
N THR A 21 -5.47 -23.30 -8.05
CA THR A 21 -5.35 -21.88 -8.42
C THR A 21 -4.34 -21.16 -7.54
N GLU A 22 -4.36 -21.41 -6.23
CA GLU A 22 -3.41 -20.82 -5.30
C GLU A 22 -1.98 -21.30 -5.55
N MET A 23 -1.81 -22.58 -5.84
CA MET A 23 -0.49 -23.13 -6.22
C MET A 23 0.05 -22.45 -7.47
N LYS A 24 -0.80 -22.24 -8.47
CA LYS A 24 -0.41 -21.54 -9.70
C LYS A 24 0.04 -20.13 -9.45
N LYS A 25 -0.61 -19.42 -8.51
CA LYS A 25 -0.21 -18.06 -8.14
C LYS A 25 1.18 -18.05 -7.51
N ILE A 26 1.45 -18.96 -6.59
CA ILE A 26 2.78 -19.07 -5.96
C ILE A 26 3.85 -19.40 -7.00
N LEU A 27 3.54 -20.32 -7.92
CA LEU A 27 4.45 -20.66 -9.02
C LEU A 27 4.69 -19.46 -9.94
N PHE A 28 3.67 -18.64 -10.18
CA PHE A 28 3.80 -17.40 -10.93
C PHE A 28 4.80 -16.44 -10.26
N PHE A 29 4.76 -16.30 -8.94
CA PHE A 29 5.72 -15.47 -8.22
C PHE A 29 7.15 -15.95 -8.45
N TYR A 30 7.33 -17.26 -8.44
CA TYR A 30 8.66 -17.87 -8.65
C TYR A 30 9.12 -17.76 -10.10
N ASP A 31 8.26 -18.18 -11.05
CA ASP A 31 8.64 -18.32 -12.46
C ASP A 31 8.63 -16.99 -13.22
N GLU A 32 7.60 -16.17 -13.02
CA GLU A 32 7.41 -14.93 -13.78
C GLU A 32 7.97 -13.71 -13.08
N LEU A 33 7.68 -13.55 -11.78
CA LEU A 33 8.19 -12.42 -11.03
C LEU A 33 9.64 -12.63 -10.59
N LYS A 34 10.16 -13.87 -10.73
CA LYS A 34 11.53 -14.21 -10.36
C LYS A 34 11.84 -14.02 -8.89
N PHE A 35 10.84 -14.17 -8.04
CA PHE A 35 11.05 -14.11 -6.59
C PHE A 35 11.76 -15.38 -6.12
N SER A 36 12.71 -15.22 -5.21
CA SER A 36 13.34 -16.38 -4.55
C SER A 36 12.33 -17.05 -3.61
N PRO A 37 12.54 -18.32 -3.29
CA PRO A 37 11.69 -19.00 -2.30
C PRO A 37 11.65 -18.25 -0.97
N ASP A 38 12.76 -17.69 -0.52
CA ASP A 38 12.82 -16.91 0.73
C ASP A 38 11.93 -15.68 0.66
N LEU A 39 11.92 -14.98 -0.47
CA LEU A 39 11.09 -13.80 -0.63
C LEU A 39 9.61 -14.17 -0.67
N ILE A 40 9.25 -15.27 -1.32
CA ILE A 40 7.86 -15.74 -1.37
C ILE A 40 7.40 -16.16 0.04
N GLU A 41 8.25 -16.86 0.78
CA GLU A 41 7.93 -17.24 2.16
C GLU A 41 7.69 -16.00 3.01
N TYR A 42 8.57 -15.00 2.91
CA TYR A 42 8.41 -13.75 3.66
C TYR A 42 7.13 -13.02 3.25
N LEU A 43 6.80 -13.00 1.95
CA LEU A 43 5.58 -12.39 1.45
C LEU A 43 4.34 -13.00 2.10
N ILE A 44 4.28 -14.31 2.19
CA ILE A 44 3.16 -15.04 2.79
C ILE A 44 3.11 -14.78 4.30
N GLU A 45 4.25 -14.90 4.97
CA GLU A 45 4.37 -14.63 6.41
C GLU A 45 3.92 -13.21 6.75
N TYR A 46 4.40 -12.23 6.01
CA TYR A 46 4.05 -10.82 6.19
C TYR A 46 2.55 -10.61 6.03
N SER A 47 1.97 -11.15 4.97
CA SER A 47 0.54 -11.00 4.69
C SER A 47 -0.31 -11.59 5.81
N VAL A 48 0.03 -12.81 6.24
CA VAL A 48 -0.68 -13.51 7.33
C VAL A 48 -0.54 -12.75 8.64
N SER A 49 0.65 -12.23 8.95
CA SER A 49 0.88 -11.46 10.19
C SER A 49 0.03 -10.19 10.25
N ARG A 50 -0.38 -9.67 9.10
CA ARG A 50 -1.28 -8.52 8.99
C ARG A 50 -2.75 -8.90 8.90
N GLY A 51 -3.08 -10.19 9.08
CA GLY A 51 -4.45 -10.69 9.03
C GLY A 51 -4.97 -10.98 7.63
N HIS A 52 -4.10 -11.01 6.62
CA HIS A 52 -4.49 -11.21 5.22
C HIS A 52 -4.07 -12.59 4.74
N LYS A 53 -5.03 -13.50 4.59
CA LYS A 53 -4.78 -14.86 4.14
C LYS A 53 -5.27 -15.13 2.72
N SER A 54 -5.88 -14.14 2.05
CA SER A 54 -6.37 -14.36 0.69
C SER A 54 -5.22 -14.28 -0.32
N MET A 55 -5.23 -15.18 -1.28
CA MET A 55 -4.23 -15.18 -2.34
C MET A 55 -4.32 -13.91 -3.20
N ARG A 56 -5.51 -13.34 -3.31
CA ARG A 56 -5.72 -12.09 -4.03
C ARG A 56 -4.91 -10.94 -3.40
N TYR A 57 -4.94 -10.84 -2.08
CA TYR A 57 -4.14 -9.83 -1.36
C TYR A 57 -2.65 -10.10 -1.55
N ILE A 58 -2.23 -11.34 -1.36
CA ILE A 58 -0.82 -11.75 -1.48
C ILE A 58 -0.30 -11.42 -2.89
N GLU A 59 -1.09 -11.70 -3.92
CA GLU A 59 -0.73 -11.36 -5.28
C GLU A 59 -0.59 -9.84 -5.48
N THR A 60 -1.48 -9.06 -4.92
CA THR A 60 -1.42 -7.60 -5.00
C THR A 60 -0.11 -7.08 -4.42
N VAL A 61 0.30 -7.60 -3.25
CA VAL A 61 1.58 -7.23 -2.63
C VAL A 61 2.75 -7.68 -3.49
N ALA A 62 2.70 -8.90 -4.03
CA ALA A 62 3.76 -9.43 -4.90
C ALA A 62 3.97 -8.55 -6.12
N LEU A 63 2.89 -8.15 -6.78
CA LEU A 63 2.97 -7.28 -7.96
C LEU A 63 3.53 -5.91 -7.62
N ALA A 64 3.14 -5.35 -6.48
CA ALA A 64 3.69 -4.08 -6.02
C ALA A 64 5.20 -4.18 -5.76
N TRP A 65 5.64 -5.26 -5.11
CA TRP A 65 7.07 -5.48 -4.88
C TRP A 65 7.83 -5.63 -6.19
N ALA A 66 7.27 -6.37 -7.15
CA ALA A 66 7.90 -6.52 -8.46
C ALA A 66 8.07 -5.17 -9.16
N ASP A 67 7.03 -4.34 -9.14
CA ASP A 67 7.07 -3.00 -9.74
C ASP A 67 8.12 -2.10 -9.08
N GLU A 68 8.34 -2.26 -7.79
CA GLU A 68 9.34 -1.48 -7.04
C GLU A 68 10.75 -2.07 -7.15
N GLY A 69 10.92 -3.18 -7.82
CA GLY A 69 12.23 -3.82 -7.97
C GLY A 69 12.71 -4.52 -6.71
N ILE A 70 11.80 -4.90 -5.82
CA ILE A 70 12.15 -5.64 -4.60
C ILE A 70 12.48 -7.08 -4.96
N THR A 71 13.70 -7.52 -4.67
CA THR A 71 14.19 -8.85 -5.01
C THR A 71 14.69 -9.65 -3.82
N THR A 72 14.84 -9.03 -2.65
CA THR A 72 15.35 -9.69 -1.45
C THR A 72 14.45 -9.41 -0.26
N VAL A 73 14.53 -10.29 0.74
CA VAL A 73 13.81 -10.12 2.00
C VAL A 73 14.21 -8.81 2.69
N THR A 74 15.49 -8.46 2.66
CA THR A 74 15.96 -7.21 3.26
C THR A 74 15.31 -5.99 2.61
N MET A 75 15.26 -5.96 1.29
CA MET A 75 14.59 -4.89 0.55
C MET A 75 13.11 -4.80 0.91
N ALA A 76 12.44 -5.95 1.02
CA ALA A 76 11.02 -6.01 1.39
C ALA A 76 10.81 -5.46 2.80
N LYS A 77 11.65 -5.83 3.76
CA LYS A 77 11.56 -5.32 5.14
C LYS A 77 11.76 -3.82 5.20
N GLU A 78 12.71 -3.29 4.45
CA GLU A 78 12.97 -1.85 4.39
C GLU A 78 11.77 -1.11 3.78
N ALA A 79 11.20 -1.63 2.69
CA ALA A 79 10.03 -1.05 2.06
C ALA A 79 8.83 -1.06 3.01
N ASN A 80 8.58 -2.17 3.70
CA ASN A 80 7.47 -2.29 4.64
C ASN A 80 7.63 -1.31 5.82
N SER A 81 8.85 -1.12 6.31
CA SER A 81 9.13 -0.16 7.37
C SER A 81 8.86 1.27 6.92
N ARG A 82 9.27 1.63 5.69
CA ARG A 82 9.00 2.94 5.11
C ARG A 82 7.52 3.19 4.95
N TYR A 83 6.77 2.23 4.41
CA TYR A 83 5.32 2.36 4.25
C TYR A 83 4.61 2.50 5.58
N ALA A 84 5.03 1.76 6.60
CA ALA A 84 4.45 1.88 7.93
C ALA A 84 4.60 3.30 8.48
N LYS A 85 5.77 3.91 8.27
CA LYS A 85 6.02 5.30 8.70
C LYS A 85 5.16 6.30 7.92
N GLU A 86 5.04 6.11 6.62
CA GLU A 86 4.23 6.98 5.76
C GLU A 86 2.75 6.90 6.14
N TYR A 87 2.23 5.70 6.35
CA TYR A 87 0.82 5.51 6.75
C TYR A 87 0.57 6.11 8.14
N PHE A 88 1.49 5.95 9.06
CA PHE A 88 1.39 6.54 10.38
C PHE A 88 1.33 8.07 10.28
N THR A 89 2.17 8.67 9.45
CA THR A 89 2.19 10.12 9.24
C THR A 89 0.86 10.62 8.67
N ILE A 90 0.30 9.91 7.70
CA ILE A 90 -1.00 10.26 7.12
C ILE A 90 -2.10 10.14 8.17
N PHE A 91 -2.12 9.06 8.94
CA PHE A 91 -3.09 8.86 10.01
C PHE A 91 -3.03 9.99 11.03
N LYS A 92 -1.82 10.38 11.44
CA LYS A 92 -1.63 11.48 12.37
C LYS A 92 -2.20 12.78 11.79
N SER A 93 -2.00 13.02 10.51
CA SER A 93 -2.54 14.21 9.83
C SER A 93 -4.06 14.22 9.75
N MET A 94 -4.69 13.03 9.79
CA MET A 94 -6.16 12.88 9.86
C MET A 94 -6.69 12.91 11.29
N GLY A 95 -5.80 12.97 12.28
CA GLY A 95 -6.21 12.89 13.68
C GLY A 95 -6.58 11.48 14.14
N ILE A 96 -6.12 10.46 13.45
CA ILE A 96 -6.39 9.06 13.80
C ILE A 96 -5.23 8.51 14.62
N SER A 97 -5.55 7.86 15.75
CA SER A 97 -4.55 7.18 16.58
C SER A 97 -5.15 5.91 17.17
N GLY A 98 -4.28 5.01 17.64
CA GLY A 98 -4.70 3.83 18.38
C GLY A 98 -5.25 2.68 17.54
N ARG A 99 -5.12 2.72 16.21
CA ARG A 99 -5.51 1.61 15.36
C ARG A 99 -4.65 1.52 14.10
N ASN A 100 -4.63 0.35 13.50
CA ASN A 100 -3.95 0.12 12.24
C ASN A 100 -4.87 0.46 11.04
N PRO A 101 -4.27 0.80 9.89
CA PRO A 101 -5.06 1.00 8.67
C PRO A 101 -5.81 -0.26 8.25
N VAL A 102 -7.00 -0.08 7.70
CA VAL A 102 -7.74 -1.15 7.02
C VAL A 102 -7.40 -1.15 5.52
N ASP A 103 -7.78 -2.21 4.82
CA ASP A 103 -7.37 -2.42 3.43
C ASP A 103 -7.75 -1.28 2.49
N THR A 104 -8.95 -0.73 2.62
CA THR A 104 -9.39 0.37 1.77
C THR A 104 -8.56 1.62 2.01
N GLU A 105 -8.16 1.87 3.25
CA GLU A 105 -7.31 3.00 3.60
C GLU A 105 -5.89 2.82 3.05
N ILE A 106 -5.34 1.63 3.17
CA ILE A 106 -4.02 1.29 2.59
C ILE A 106 -4.05 1.51 1.07
N SER A 107 -5.10 1.04 0.42
CA SER A 107 -5.25 1.19 -1.03
C SER A 107 -5.26 2.65 -1.44
N LEU A 108 -6.01 3.50 -0.74
CA LEU A 108 -6.06 4.93 -1.03
C LEU A 108 -4.72 5.61 -0.77
N MET A 109 -4.09 5.34 0.38
CA MET A 109 -2.78 5.92 0.69
C MET A 109 -1.72 5.51 -0.33
N ASN A 110 -1.76 4.26 -0.77
CA ASN A 110 -0.84 3.77 -1.79
C ASN A 110 -1.08 4.49 -3.13
N THR A 111 -2.34 4.71 -3.50
CA THR A 111 -2.68 5.49 -4.70
C THR A 111 -2.11 6.89 -4.62
N TRP A 112 -2.26 7.58 -3.49
CA TRP A 112 -1.74 8.95 -3.31
C TRP A 112 -0.22 9.02 -3.41
N LEU A 113 0.45 8.07 -2.75
CA LEU A 113 1.91 8.06 -2.68
C LEU A 113 2.56 7.56 -3.98
N ASN A 114 2.05 6.48 -4.56
CA ASN A 114 2.70 5.79 -5.67
C ASN A 114 2.07 6.07 -7.02
N ASP A 115 0.75 5.97 -7.15
CA ASP A 115 0.08 6.19 -8.44
C ASP A 115 0.05 7.68 -8.80
N TYR A 116 -0.33 8.53 -7.84
CA TYR A 116 -0.32 9.98 -8.05
C TYR A 116 1.06 10.58 -7.83
N GLY A 117 1.91 9.90 -7.07
CA GLY A 117 3.26 10.35 -6.81
C GLY A 117 3.36 11.61 -5.95
N PHE A 118 2.37 11.88 -5.11
CA PHE A 118 2.39 13.06 -4.25
C PHE A 118 3.42 12.92 -3.14
N THR A 119 4.07 14.02 -2.82
CA THR A 119 4.92 14.11 -1.65
C THR A 119 4.06 14.19 -0.38
N MET A 120 4.66 13.86 0.76
CA MET A 120 3.93 13.79 2.02
C MET A 120 3.28 15.14 2.40
N ASP A 121 3.93 16.25 2.12
CA ASP A 121 3.41 17.58 2.44
C ASP A 121 2.08 17.87 1.73
N ILE A 122 1.94 17.45 0.47
CA ILE A 122 0.69 17.59 -0.28
C ILE A 122 -0.41 16.73 0.31
N ILE A 123 -0.09 15.48 0.64
CA ILE A 123 -1.04 14.55 1.25
C ILE A 123 -1.50 15.09 2.62
N GLN A 124 -0.57 15.59 3.42
CA GLN A 124 -0.89 16.20 4.72
C GLN A 124 -1.80 17.42 4.57
N GLU A 125 -1.58 18.23 3.55
CA GLU A 125 -2.44 19.39 3.27
C GLU A 125 -3.86 18.94 2.95
N ALA A 126 -4.04 17.91 2.13
CA ALA A 126 -5.36 17.37 1.84
C ALA A 126 -6.04 16.80 3.09
N CYS A 127 -5.28 16.10 3.93
CA CYS A 127 -5.79 15.56 5.19
C CYS A 127 -6.24 16.69 6.13
N SER A 128 -5.43 17.73 6.25
CA SER A 128 -5.75 18.89 7.09
C SER A 128 -7.04 19.56 6.62
N ARG A 129 -7.19 19.76 5.32
CA ARG A 129 -8.41 20.33 4.74
C ARG A 129 -9.63 19.46 4.99
N THR A 130 -9.44 18.15 4.93
CA THR A 130 -10.52 17.19 5.21
C THR A 130 -11.05 17.36 6.63
N VAL A 131 -10.15 17.36 7.60
CA VAL A 131 -10.54 17.51 9.02
C VAL A 131 -11.17 18.86 9.28
N LEU A 132 -10.61 19.94 8.71
CA LEU A 132 -11.15 21.28 8.88
C LEU A 132 -12.53 21.43 8.26
N SER A 133 -12.79 20.80 7.12
CA SER A 133 -14.05 20.94 6.40
C SER A 133 -15.15 20.03 6.95
N THR A 134 -14.80 18.82 7.37
CA THR A 134 -15.78 17.81 7.80
C THR A 134 -15.84 17.60 9.31
N GLY A 135 -14.81 18.05 10.04
CA GLY A 135 -14.70 17.84 11.47
C GLY A 135 -14.30 16.42 11.86
N GLN A 136 -13.97 15.58 10.88
CA GLN A 136 -13.64 14.17 11.13
C GLN A 136 -12.73 13.60 10.05
N PRO A 137 -12.04 12.46 10.33
CA PRO A 137 -11.26 11.77 9.30
C PRO A 137 -12.18 11.22 8.22
N SER A 138 -11.83 11.47 6.96
CA SER A 138 -12.53 10.88 5.81
C SER A 138 -11.54 10.68 4.68
N PHE A 139 -11.19 9.41 4.43
CA PHE A 139 -10.27 9.07 3.35
C PHE A 139 -10.89 9.35 1.98
N GLN A 140 -12.20 9.16 1.83
CA GLN A 140 -12.89 9.46 0.59
C GLN A 140 -12.90 10.95 0.29
N TYR A 141 -13.07 11.80 1.30
CA TYR A 141 -13.02 13.25 1.11
C TYR A 141 -11.62 13.70 0.73
N ALA A 142 -10.59 13.20 1.42
CA ALA A 142 -9.20 13.48 1.09
C ALA A 142 -8.85 13.01 -0.32
N ASP A 143 -9.37 11.85 -0.72
CA ASP A 143 -9.14 11.32 -2.06
C ASP A 143 -9.74 12.22 -3.14
N LYS A 144 -10.92 12.79 -2.91
CA LYS A 144 -11.51 13.75 -3.85
C LYS A 144 -10.61 14.96 -4.03
N ILE A 145 -10.05 15.48 -2.94
CA ILE A 145 -9.12 16.60 -3.01
C ILE A 145 -7.89 16.21 -3.83
N LEU A 146 -7.26 15.08 -3.48
CA LEU A 146 -6.02 14.65 -4.13
C LEU A 146 -6.24 14.25 -5.59
N SER A 147 -7.33 13.57 -5.89
CA SER A 147 -7.70 13.23 -7.26
C SER A 147 -7.92 14.50 -8.10
N GLY A 148 -8.60 15.49 -7.56
CA GLY A 148 -8.80 16.78 -8.22
C GLY A 148 -7.48 17.51 -8.47
N TRP A 149 -6.58 17.49 -7.50
CA TRP A 149 -5.25 18.09 -7.66
C TRP A 149 -4.42 17.33 -8.71
N LYS A 150 -4.54 16.01 -8.74
CA LYS A 150 -3.86 15.20 -9.77
C LYS A 150 -4.32 15.61 -11.17
N ASP A 151 -5.63 15.77 -11.36
CA ASP A 151 -6.20 16.18 -12.64
C ASP A 151 -5.71 17.58 -13.08
N LYS A 152 -5.39 18.43 -12.12
CA LYS A 152 -4.89 19.80 -12.38
C LYS A 152 -3.37 19.89 -12.35
N ASN A 153 -2.68 18.77 -12.36
CA ASN A 153 -1.22 18.68 -12.39
C ASN A 153 -0.53 19.37 -11.21
N VAL A 154 -1.14 19.35 -10.04
CA VAL A 154 -0.53 19.85 -8.81
C VAL A 154 0.65 18.94 -8.45
N ARG A 155 1.80 19.54 -8.16
CA ARG A 155 3.02 18.81 -7.78
C ARG A 155 3.66 19.37 -6.52
N THR A 156 3.36 20.61 -6.16
CA THR A 156 3.95 21.31 -5.01
C THR A 156 2.87 22.06 -4.25
N LEU A 157 3.19 22.43 -3.00
CA LEU A 157 2.29 23.29 -2.21
C LEU A 157 2.09 24.65 -2.88
N ALA A 158 3.07 25.14 -3.62
CA ALA A 158 2.91 26.39 -4.39
C ALA A 158 1.80 26.24 -5.44
N ASP A 159 1.71 25.08 -6.10
CA ASP A 159 0.64 24.80 -7.05
C ASP A 159 -0.73 24.82 -6.36
N VAL A 160 -0.83 24.28 -5.16
CA VAL A 160 -2.05 24.28 -4.35
C VAL A 160 -2.48 25.73 -4.07
N ARG A 161 -1.54 26.57 -3.68
CA ARG A 161 -1.82 27.98 -3.38
C ARG A 161 -2.30 28.74 -4.62
N LEU A 162 -1.74 28.42 -5.79
CA LEU A 162 -2.20 29.02 -7.05
C LEU A 162 -3.64 28.66 -7.34
N LEU A 163 -4.02 27.39 -7.14
CA LEU A 163 -5.41 26.96 -7.31
C LEU A 163 -6.33 27.67 -6.32
N ASP A 164 -5.92 27.81 -5.06
CA ASP A 164 -6.70 28.51 -4.05
C ASP A 164 -6.92 29.96 -4.46
N ALA A 165 -5.89 30.64 -4.95
CA ALA A 165 -5.99 32.01 -5.39
C ALA A 165 -6.94 32.15 -6.60
N GLN A 166 -6.94 31.19 -7.51
CA GLN A 166 -7.85 31.17 -8.65
C GLN A 166 -9.32 31.00 -8.22
N HIS A 167 -9.56 30.21 -7.19
CA HIS A 167 -10.91 29.98 -6.68
C HIS A 167 -11.48 31.18 -5.90
N GLN A 168 -10.62 32.07 -5.40
CA GLN A 168 -11.05 33.28 -4.67
C GLN A 168 -11.42 34.43 -5.57
N ARG A 169 -11.22 34.27 -6.87
CA ARG A 169 -11.63 35.24 -7.88
C ARG A 169 -13.05 34.90 -8.37
#